data_e13882bc3631f19e43e0fc43c5499fac
#
_entry.id   e13882bc3631f19e43e0fc43c5499fac
#
_cell.length_a   1.000
_cell.length_b   1.000
_cell.length_c   1.000
_cell.angle_alpha   90.00
_cell.angle_beta   90.00
_cell.angle_gamma   90.00
#
_symmetry.space_group_name_H-M   'P 1'
#
loop_
_entity.id
_entity.type
_entity.pdbx_description
1 polymer ?
#
loop_
_entity_poly.entity_id
_entity_poly.type
_entity_poly.pdbx_seq_one_letter_code
_entity_poly.pdbx_strand_id
1 'polypeptide(L)'
;MTTFFYILIILILLVLILAIIAPKNYNVSRSIIIEKPLPEVYAYLKLLKNQDNWSPWAAKDPAMKKTFTGTDGEVGFVSAWVGNKEVGEGEQEITAVIENEEVKSELRFLKPFKSTSNAYLKVFEAESSTKVVWGFSGENKFPISIMMLFMNMDKSVGKDFEYGLNKLKEILEG
;
A
#
# COMPACT_ATOMS: atom_id res chain seq x y z
N MET A 1 25.11 3.12 -41.66
CA MET A 1 24.11 4.11 -41.20
C MET A 1 22.69 3.55 -41.28
N THR A 2 22.24 2.99 -42.40
CA THR A 2 20.87 2.45 -42.61
C THR A 2 20.49 1.38 -41.55
N THR A 3 21.37 0.44 -41.28
CA THR A 3 21.13 -0.63 -40.27
C THR A 3 20.89 -0.07 -38.86
N PHE A 4 21.62 0.97 -38.48
CA PHE A 4 21.43 1.65 -37.19
C PHE A 4 20.03 2.26 -37.07
N PHE A 5 19.54 2.93 -38.14
CA PHE A 5 18.19 3.49 -38.16
C PHE A 5 17.10 2.42 -38.05
N TYR A 6 17.25 1.27 -38.71
CA TYR A 6 16.30 0.16 -38.59
C TYR A 6 16.27 -0.40 -37.18
N ILE A 7 17.40 -0.60 -36.53
CA ILE A 7 17.49 -1.06 -35.15
C ILE A 7 16.79 -0.06 -34.21
N LEU A 8 17.04 1.24 -34.38
CA LEU A 8 16.40 2.29 -33.58
C LEU A 8 14.88 2.28 -33.75
N ILE A 9 14.38 2.16 -34.98
CA ILE A 9 12.93 2.10 -35.25
C ILE A 9 12.31 0.86 -34.59
N ILE A 10 12.93 -0.31 -34.70
CA ILE A 10 12.47 -1.56 -34.09
C ILE A 10 12.40 -1.40 -32.57
N LEU A 11 13.39 -0.76 -31.96
CA LEU A 11 13.47 -0.55 -30.51
C LEU A 11 12.36 0.39 -30.03
N ILE A 12 12.08 1.47 -30.77
CA ILE A 12 10.99 2.40 -30.50
C ILE A 12 9.64 1.67 -30.62
N LEU A 13 9.43 0.92 -31.68
CA LEU A 13 8.20 0.13 -31.87
C LEU A 13 8.00 -0.87 -30.76
N LEU A 14 9.05 -1.55 -30.32
CA LEU A 14 9.01 -2.48 -29.18
C LEU A 14 8.57 -1.76 -27.91
N VAL A 15 9.16 -0.61 -27.58
CA VAL A 15 8.78 0.18 -26.41
C VAL A 15 7.31 0.62 -26.48
N LEU A 16 6.84 1.07 -27.65
CA LEU A 16 5.44 1.45 -27.85
C LEU A 16 4.50 0.26 -27.64
N ILE A 17 4.82 -0.91 -28.18
CA ILE A 17 4.03 -2.14 -27.97
C ILE A 17 4.00 -2.49 -26.49
N LEU A 18 5.14 -2.51 -25.80
CA LEU A 18 5.21 -2.77 -24.37
C LEU A 18 4.39 -1.76 -23.56
N ALA A 19 4.41 -0.48 -23.93
CA ALA A 19 3.63 0.56 -23.27
C ALA A 19 2.11 0.37 -23.46
N ILE A 20 1.67 -0.19 -24.59
CA ILE A 20 0.24 -0.47 -24.85
C ILE A 20 -0.26 -1.66 -24.01
N ILE A 21 0.53 -2.74 -23.95
CA ILE A 21 0.14 -3.98 -23.24
C ILE A 21 0.42 -3.93 -21.73
N ALA A 22 1.21 -2.95 -21.27
CA ALA A 22 1.56 -2.81 -19.86
C ALA A 22 0.32 -2.55 -18.98
N PRO A 23 0.23 -3.18 -17.79
CA PRO A 23 -0.90 -3.00 -16.88
C PRO A 23 -0.98 -1.54 -16.42
N LYS A 24 -2.14 -0.92 -16.68
CA LYS A 24 -2.39 0.49 -16.34
C LYS A 24 -2.76 0.69 -14.88
N ASN A 25 -3.37 -0.32 -14.27
CA ASN A 25 -3.85 -0.28 -12.91
C ASN A 25 -3.34 -1.48 -12.13
N TYR A 26 -3.28 -1.32 -10.81
CA TYR A 26 -3.04 -2.41 -9.89
C TYR A 26 -4.00 -2.32 -8.71
N ASN A 27 -4.32 -3.47 -8.14
CA ASN A 27 -5.07 -3.61 -6.90
C ASN A 27 -4.53 -4.83 -6.18
N VAL A 28 -3.97 -4.62 -5.00
CA VAL A 28 -3.44 -5.69 -4.14
C VAL A 28 -4.20 -5.65 -2.83
N SER A 29 -4.73 -6.77 -2.39
CA SER A 29 -5.40 -6.87 -1.10
C SER A 29 -5.22 -8.24 -0.49
N ARG A 30 -5.23 -8.29 0.85
CA ARG A 30 -5.27 -9.52 1.66
C ARG A 30 -6.27 -9.35 2.79
N SER A 31 -6.74 -10.46 3.31
CA SER A 31 -7.69 -10.44 4.42
C SER A 31 -7.35 -11.50 5.47
N ILE A 32 -7.78 -11.23 6.70
CA ILE A 32 -7.63 -12.13 7.84
C ILE A 32 -8.89 -12.08 8.71
N ILE A 33 -9.16 -13.14 9.44
CA ILE A 33 -10.18 -13.18 10.49
C ILE A 33 -9.50 -12.97 11.85
N ILE A 34 -10.01 -12.03 12.63
CA ILE A 34 -9.56 -11.72 13.99
C ILE A 34 -10.70 -12.05 14.94
N GLU A 35 -10.43 -12.89 15.94
CA GLU A 35 -11.41 -13.37 16.94
C GLU A 35 -11.70 -12.30 18.00
N LYS A 36 -12.15 -11.12 17.52
CA LYS A 36 -12.53 -9.95 18.31
C LYS A 36 -13.74 -9.26 17.69
N PRO A 37 -14.57 -8.57 18.53
CA PRO A 37 -15.70 -7.80 18.05
C PRO A 37 -15.27 -6.68 17.11
N LEU A 38 -16.06 -6.41 16.07
CA LEU A 38 -15.78 -5.42 15.04
C LEU A 38 -15.46 -4.02 15.59
N PRO A 39 -16.18 -3.46 16.58
CA PRO A 39 -15.86 -2.12 17.10
C PRO A 39 -14.47 -2.05 17.76
N GLU A 40 -14.01 -3.13 18.41
CA GLU A 40 -12.69 -3.20 19.04
C GLU A 40 -11.59 -3.21 17.97
N VAL A 41 -11.73 -4.05 16.94
CA VAL A 41 -10.79 -4.15 15.82
C VAL A 41 -10.75 -2.83 15.05
N TYR A 42 -11.91 -2.24 14.74
CA TYR A 42 -12.01 -0.99 14.02
C TYR A 42 -11.36 0.17 14.78
N ALA A 43 -11.62 0.29 16.09
CA ALA A 43 -11.04 1.34 16.92
C ALA A 43 -9.51 1.30 16.92
N TYR A 44 -8.91 0.11 16.87
CA TYR A 44 -7.47 -0.06 16.74
C TYR A 44 -6.94 0.31 15.35
N LEU A 45 -7.63 -0.12 14.29
CA LEU A 45 -7.24 0.11 12.89
C LEU A 45 -7.41 1.56 12.44
N LYS A 46 -8.39 2.28 13.02
CA LYS A 46 -8.68 3.68 12.71
C LYS A 46 -7.47 4.59 12.98
N LEU A 47 -6.64 4.23 13.97
CA LEU A 47 -5.45 4.99 14.33
C LEU A 47 -4.26 4.57 13.47
N LEU A 48 -3.82 5.45 12.55
CA LEU A 48 -2.69 5.14 11.66
C LEU A 48 -1.37 4.92 12.41
N LYS A 49 -1.19 5.52 13.58
CA LYS A 49 -0.01 5.26 14.42
C LYS A 49 0.10 3.81 14.85
N ASN A 50 -1.02 3.10 15.02
CA ASN A 50 -1.02 1.69 15.37
C ASN A 50 -0.42 0.80 14.27
N GLN A 51 -0.38 1.28 13.01
CA GLN A 51 0.28 0.54 11.92
C GLN A 51 1.77 0.32 12.21
N ASP A 52 2.41 1.15 13.03
CA ASP A 52 3.80 1.00 13.41
C ASP A 52 4.08 -0.30 14.17
N ASN A 53 3.06 -0.85 14.84
CA ASN A 53 3.18 -2.07 15.62
C ASN A 53 3.08 -3.36 14.78
N TRP A 54 2.47 -3.28 13.60
CA TRP A 54 2.18 -4.46 12.79
C TRP A 54 2.58 -4.34 11.31
N SER A 55 2.84 -3.14 10.81
CA SER A 55 3.26 -2.92 9.44
C SER A 55 4.65 -3.52 9.17
N PRO A 56 4.81 -4.29 8.08
CA PRO A 56 6.11 -4.86 7.71
C PRO A 56 7.17 -3.79 7.43
N TRP A 57 6.77 -2.60 6.99
CA TRP A 57 7.70 -1.51 6.71
C TRP A 57 8.33 -0.91 7.96
N ALA A 58 7.61 -0.88 9.07
CA ALA A 58 8.19 -0.50 10.37
C ALA A 58 9.24 -1.52 10.83
N ALA A 59 9.01 -2.82 10.55
CA ALA A 59 9.99 -3.88 10.84
C ALA A 59 11.22 -3.83 9.92
N LYS A 60 11.07 -3.42 8.64
CA LYS A 60 12.18 -3.26 7.67
C LYS A 60 13.11 -2.09 8.01
N ASP A 61 12.60 -1.07 8.70
CA ASP A 61 13.41 0.05 9.17
C ASP A 61 12.96 0.54 10.55
N PRO A 62 13.46 -0.08 11.63
CA PRO A 62 13.16 0.36 13.01
C PRO A 62 13.66 1.78 13.35
N ALA A 63 14.62 2.29 12.55
CA ALA A 63 15.17 3.65 12.72
C ALA A 63 14.46 4.71 11.85
N MET A 64 13.41 4.31 11.12
CA MET A 64 12.62 5.19 10.26
C MET A 64 12.09 6.40 11.05
N LYS A 65 12.37 7.59 10.53
CA LYS A 65 11.87 8.83 11.13
C LYS A 65 10.44 9.07 10.71
N LYS A 66 9.56 9.29 11.69
CA LYS A 66 8.14 9.60 11.46
C LYS A 66 7.77 10.98 11.94
N THR A 67 6.88 11.61 11.21
CA THR A 67 6.27 12.91 11.56
C THR A 67 4.77 12.80 11.40
N PHE A 68 4.04 13.28 12.40
CA PHE A 68 2.58 13.22 12.42
C PHE A 68 2.00 14.62 12.44
N THR A 69 0.93 14.83 11.67
CA THR A 69 0.19 16.11 11.59
C THR A 69 -1.30 15.83 11.66
N GLY A 70 -2.04 16.62 12.44
CA GLY A 70 -3.48 16.44 12.66
C GLY A 70 -3.81 15.50 13.81
N THR A 71 -5.09 15.11 13.91
CA THR A 71 -5.64 14.20 14.93
C THR A 71 -5.71 12.80 14.35
N ASP A 72 -5.02 11.84 14.98
CA ASP A 72 -5.02 10.45 14.50
C ASP A 72 -6.42 9.83 14.51
N GLY A 73 -6.76 9.12 13.45
CA GLY A 73 -8.09 8.56 13.23
C GLY A 73 -9.12 9.53 12.64
N GLU A 74 -8.74 10.76 12.31
CA GLU A 74 -9.60 11.74 11.65
C GLU A 74 -9.14 12.04 10.22
N VAL A 75 -10.04 12.49 9.37
CA VAL A 75 -9.72 12.93 7.99
C VAL A 75 -8.73 14.09 8.04
N GLY A 76 -7.69 14.03 7.23
CA GLY A 76 -6.59 14.99 7.19
C GLY A 76 -5.44 14.68 8.14
N PHE A 77 -5.50 13.58 8.92
CA PHE A 77 -4.33 13.09 9.64
C PHE A 77 -3.27 12.57 8.66
N VAL A 78 -2.04 13.04 8.82
CA VAL A 78 -0.90 12.66 7.97
C VAL A 78 0.17 11.97 8.82
N SER A 79 0.59 10.79 8.38
CA SER A 79 1.77 10.07 8.86
C SER A 79 2.85 10.11 7.78
N ALA A 80 3.86 10.95 7.93
CA ALA A 80 4.99 11.04 7.00
C ALA A 80 6.19 10.24 7.53
N TRP A 81 6.97 9.66 6.60
CA TRP A 81 8.15 8.86 6.94
C TRP A 81 9.35 9.17 6.06
N VAL A 82 10.53 9.03 6.66
CA VAL A 82 11.83 9.05 6.00
C VAL A 82 12.59 7.82 6.47
N GLY A 83 12.68 6.83 5.60
CA GLY A 83 13.30 5.54 5.89
C GLY A 83 14.54 5.25 5.05
N ASN A 84 15.03 4.02 5.19
CA ASN A 84 16.15 3.49 4.43
C ASN A 84 15.80 3.25 2.95
N LYS A 85 16.71 2.64 2.17
CA LYS A 85 16.51 2.39 0.72
C LYS A 85 15.37 1.40 0.43
N GLU A 86 14.99 0.54 1.37
CA GLU A 86 13.90 -0.44 1.20
C GLU A 86 12.53 0.19 1.45
N VAL A 87 12.45 1.11 2.40
CA VAL A 87 11.21 1.77 2.80
C VAL A 87 10.98 3.08 2.06
N GLY A 88 12.05 3.80 1.73
CA GLY A 88 11.99 5.07 1.02
C GLY A 88 11.43 6.22 1.86
N GLU A 89 10.85 7.20 1.18
CA GLU A 89 10.22 8.37 1.80
C GLU A 89 8.80 8.55 1.26
N GLY A 90 7.89 8.98 2.11
CA GLY A 90 6.51 9.24 1.71
C GLY A 90 5.64 9.71 2.86
N GLU A 91 4.35 9.75 2.59
CA GLU A 91 3.33 10.10 3.56
C GLU A 91 2.02 9.37 3.27
N GLN A 92 1.25 9.13 4.32
CA GLN A 92 -0.09 8.55 4.27
C GLN A 92 -1.05 9.51 4.95
N GLU A 93 -2.08 9.93 4.22
CA GLU A 93 -3.12 10.82 4.71
C GLU A 93 -4.46 10.10 4.79
N ILE A 94 -5.18 10.21 5.91
CA ILE A 94 -6.55 9.72 6.01
C ILE A 94 -7.45 10.62 5.15
N THR A 95 -8.11 10.03 4.15
CA THR A 95 -9.00 10.74 3.22
C THR A 95 -10.49 10.51 3.51
N ALA A 96 -10.83 9.39 4.16
CA ALA A 96 -12.19 9.12 4.62
C ALA A 96 -12.19 8.15 5.80
N VAL A 97 -13.16 8.34 6.69
CA VAL A 97 -13.44 7.46 7.84
C VAL A 97 -14.92 7.13 7.80
N ILE A 98 -15.26 5.85 7.62
CA ILE A 98 -16.61 5.33 7.67
C ILE A 98 -16.67 4.43 8.89
N GLU A 99 -17.35 4.89 9.92
CA GLU A 99 -17.32 4.27 11.26
C GLU A 99 -17.76 2.79 11.21
N ASN A 100 -16.93 1.92 11.77
CA ASN A 100 -17.13 0.47 11.79
C ASN A 100 -17.20 -0.19 10.40
N GLU A 101 -16.68 0.45 9.35
CA GLU A 101 -16.67 -0.09 7.99
C GLU A 101 -15.31 0.04 7.32
N GLU A 102 -14.78 1.27 7.19
CA GLU A 102 -13.61 1.51 6.35
C GLU A 102 -12.82 2.76 6.77
N VAL A 103 -11.50 2.66 6.74
CA VAL A 103 -10.59 3.80 6.74
C VAL A 103 -9.89 3.85 5.39
N LYS A 104 -10.07 4.97 4.67
CA LYS A 104 -9.38 5.24 3.41
C LYS A 104 -8.23 6.20 3.63
N SER A 105 -7.16 5.98 2.91
CA SER A 105 -6.02 6.88 2.92
C SER A 105 -5.38 6.99 1.54
N GLU A 106 -4.70 8.10 1.32
CA GLU A 106 -3.83 8.31 0.18
C GLU A 106 -2.38 8.11 0.61
N LEU A 107 -1.66 7.25 -0.12
CA LEU A 107 -0.23 7.03 0.02
C LEU A 107 0.50 7.85 -1.05
N ARG A 108 1.35 8.77 -0.63
CA ARG A 108 2.21 9.57 -1.51
C ARG A 108 3.65 9.14 -1.31
N PHE A 109 4.20 8.37 -2.22
CA PHE A 109 5.61 8.02 -2.24
C PHE A 109 6.41 9.17 -2.84
N LEU A 110 7.50 9.57 -2.18
CA LEU A 110 8.37 10.68 -2.58
C LEU A 110 9.71 10.16 -3.11
N LYS A 111 10.24 9.08 -2.53
CA LYS A 111 11.47 8.40 -2.95
C LYS A 111 11.29 6.87 -2.86
N PRO A 112 11.95 6.10 -3.76
CA PRO A 112 12.85 6.53 -4.84
C PRO A 112 12.12 7.13 -6.05
N PHE A 113 10.83 6.82 -6.24
CA PHE A 113 10.01 7.32 -7.36
C PHE A 113 8.72 7.93 -6.83
N LYS A 114 8.35 9.08 -7.36
CA LYS A 114 7.08 9.73 -7.00
C LYS A 114 5.91 8.95 -7.56
N SER A 115 4.99 8.56 -6.69
CA SER A 115 3.74 7.90 -7.07
C SER A 115 2.68 8.11 -5.98
N THR A 116 1.43 7.96 -6.36
CA THR A 116 0.28 8.04 -5.45
C THR A 116 -0.56 6.79 -5.58
N SER A 117 -1.03 6.27 -4.45
CA SER A 117 -1.89 5.09 -4.36
C SER A 117 -3.01 5.35 -3.36
N ASN A 118 -4.18 4.76 -3.62
CA ASN A 118 -5.26 4.72 -2.64
C ASN A 118 -5.08 3.48 -1.77
N ALA A 119 -5.07 3.65 -0.45
CA ALA A 119 -5.01 2.53 0.50
C ALA A 119 -6.31 2.47 1.32
N TYR A 120 -6.64 1.29 1.80
CA TYR A 120 -7.84 1.08 2.60
C TYR A 120 -7.66 -0.05 3.61
N LEU A 121 -8.33 0.11 4.73
CA LEU A 121 -8.59 -0.91 5.73
C LEU A 121 -10.09 -1.04 5.87
N LYS A 122 -10.63 -2.22 5.53
CA LYS A 122 -12.07 -2.53 5.66
C LYS A 122 -12.29 -3.57 6.72
N VAL A 123 -13.40 -3.45 7.43
CA VAL A 123 -13.83 -4.44 8.42
C VAL A 123 -15.23 -4.93 8.09
N PHE A 124 -15.46 -6.22 8.32
CA PHE A 124 -16.75 -6.87 8.10
C PHE A 124 -17.04 -7.77 9.29
N GLU A 125 -18.27 -7.75 9.74
CA GLU A 125 -18.73 -8.67 10.78
C GLU A 125 -18.69 -10.12 10.26
N ALA A 126 -18.18 -11.03 11.08
CA ALA A 126 -18.08 -12.46 10.78
C ALA A 126 -18.42 -13.24 12.05
N GLU A 127 -19.73 -13.42 12.30
CA GLU A 127 -20.29 -13.99 13.54
C GLU A 127 -19.80 -13.24 14.79
N SER A 128 -18.98 -13.85 15.64
CA SER A 128 -18.37 -13.22 16.83
C SER A 128 -16.98 -12.65 16.57
N SER A 129 -16.51 -12.67 15.31
CA SER A 129 -15.18 -12.25 14.89
C SER A 129 -15.27 -11.12 13.84
N THR A 130 -14.13 -10.62 13.41
CA THR A 130 -14.04 -9.53 12.42
C THR A 130 -13.14 -9.95 11.27
N LYS A 131 -13.67 -9.87 10.03
CA LYS A 131 -12.84 -9.96 8.83
C LYS A 131 -12.23 -8.59 8.54
N VAL A 132 -10.90 -8.52 8.55
CA VAL A 132 -10.13 -7.34 8.15
C VAL A 132 -9.62 -7.54 6.72
N VAL A 133 -9.78 -6.53 5.87
CA VAL A 133 -9.20 -6.47 4.53
C VAL A 133 -8.28 -5.27 4.44
N TRP A 134 -7.02 -5.52 4.15
CA TRP A 134 -6.02 -4.48 3.88
C TRP A 134 -5.64 -4.49 2.43
N GLY A 135 -5.69 -3.33 1.80
CA GLY A 135 -5.38 -3.24 0.38
C GLY A 135 -4.94 -1.86 -0.06
N PHE A 136 -4.38 -1.83 -1.26
CA PHE A 136 -4.08 -0.59 -1.95
C PHE A 136 -4.24 -0.76 -3.46
N SER A 137 -4.51 0.35 -4.13
CA SER A 137 -4.70 0.41 -5.58
C SER A 137 -4.15 1.72 -6.14
N GLY A 138 -3.83 1.70 -7.41
CA GLY A 138 -3.32 2.89 -8.08
C GLY A 138 -3.13 2.67 -9.58
N GLU A 139 -2.54 3.70 -10.21
CA GLU A 139 -2.24 3.69 -11.64
C GLU A 139 -0.75 3.53 -11.89
N ASN A 140 -0.41 2.73 -12.88
CA ASN A 140 0.94 2.60 -13.40
C ASN A 140 1.13 3.53 -14.59
N LYS A 141 1.82 4.65 -14.39
CA LYS A 141 2.15 5.59 -15.48
C LYS A 141 3.41 5.16 -16.22
N PHE A 142 3.50 5.48 -17.51
CA PHE A 142 4.74 5.32 -18.27
C PHE A 142 5.89 6.16 -17.64
N PRO A 143 7.12 5.64 -17.56
CA PRO A 143 7.61 4.32 -18.01
C PRO A 143 7.43 3.19 -16.99
N ILE A 144 6.96 3.46 -15.75
CA ILE A 144 6.85 2.48 -14.66
C ILE A 144 5.92 1.33 -15.05
N SER A 145 4.85 1.60 -15.84
CA SER A 145 3.94 0.56 -16.31
C SER A 145 4.65 -0.56 -17.07
N ILE A 146 5.70 -0.25 -17.86
CA ILE A 146 6.49 -1.28 -18.57
C ILE A 146 7.26 -2.16 -17.58
N MET A 147 7.80 -1.58 -16.50
CA MET A 147 8.50 -2.35 -15.47
C MET A 147 7.55 -3.34 -14.78
N MET A 148 6.27 -2.97 -14.63
CA MET A 148 5.25 -3.84 -14.03
C MET A 148 4.89 -5.07 -14.86
N LEU A 149 5.28 -5.16 -16.15
CA LEU A 149 5.20 -6.39 -16.93
C LEU A 149 6.11 -7.50 -16.38
N PHE A 150 7.21 -7.11 -15.77
CA PHE A 150 8.24 -8.02 -15.25
C PHE A 150 8.19 -8.19 -13.74
N MET A 151 7.35 -7.41 -13.04
CA MET A 151 7.20 -7.43 -11.60
C MET A 151 5.78 -7.87 -11.21
N ASN A 152 5.70 -8.91 -10.39
CA ASN A 152 4.41 -9.33 -9.82
C ASN A 152 4.19 -8.59 -8.49
N MET A 153 3.54 -7.43 -8.58
CA MET A 153 3.23 -6.59 -7.41
C MET A 153 2.32 -7.32 -6.41
N ASP A 154 1.33 -8.08 -6.89
CA ASP A 154 0.45 -8.86 -6.01
C ASP A 154 1.22 -9.88 -5.18
N LYS A 155 2.19 -10.56 -5.79
CA LYS A 155 3.02 -11.54 -5.08
C LYS A 155 3.96 -10.87 -4.08
N SER A 156 4.55 -9.73 -4.43
CA SER A 156 5.54 -9.04 -3.57
C SER A 156 4.85 -8.34 -2.39
N VAL A 157 3.95 -7.40 -2.70
CA VAL A 157 3.26 -6.61 -1.68
C VAL A 157 2.20 -7.44 -0.94
N GLY A 158 1.59 -8.43 -1.61
CA GLY A 158 0.66 -9.35 -0.98
C GLY A 158 1.28 -10.13 0.18
N LYS A 159 2.54 -10.56 0.05
CA LYS A 159 3.28 -11.19 1.16
C LYS A 159 3.51 -10.25 2.32
N ASP A 160 3.84 -8.99 2.03
CA ASP A 160 4.01 -7.96 3.06
C ASP A 160 2.67 -7.72 3.79
N PHE A 161 1.55 -7.71 3.08
CA PHE A 161 0.23 -7.58 3.70
C PHE A 161 -0.15 -8.81 4.55
N GLU A 162 0.14 -10.01 4.08
CA GLU A 162 -0.07 -11.24 4.83
C GLU A 162 0.74 -11.22 6.15
N TYR A 163 2.00 -10.83 6.09
CA TYR A 163 2.84 -10.69 7.29
C TYR A 163 2.24 -9.67 8.27
N GLY A 164 1.89 -8.46 7.78
CA GLY A 164 1.32 -7.41 8.63
C GLY A 164 -0.01 -7.82 9.26
N LEU A 165 -0.92 -8.43 8.48
CA LEU A 165 -2.21 -8.88 8.98
C LEU A 165 -2.07 -10.00 10.04
N ASN A 166 -1.12 -10.92 9.86
CA ASN A 166 -0.85 -11.94 10.89
C ASN A 166 -0.32 -11.30 12.18
N LYS A 167 0.55 -10.30 12.06
CA LYS A 167 1.06 -9.56 13.23
C LYS A 167 -0.04 -8.75 13.91
N LEU A 168 -0.95 -8.13 13.14
CA LEU A 168 -2.14 -7.46 13.66
C LEU A 168 -3.02 -8.42 14.46
N LYS A 169 -3.26 -9.63 13.92
CA LYS A 169 -4.02 -10.68 14.60
C LYS A 169 -3.38 -11.06 15.93
N GLU A 170 -2.06 -11.31 15.95
CA GLU A 170 -1.34 -11.62 17.19
C GLU A 170 -1.50 -10.52 18.24
N ILE A 171 -1.46 -9.24 17.84
CA ILE A 171 -1.58 -8.10 18.77
C ILE A 171 -3.00 -8.00 19.35
N LEU A 172 -4.02 -8.24 18.54
CA LEU A 172 -5.40 -8.05 18.98
C LEU A 172 -5.95 -9.25 19.73
N GLU A 173 -5.47 -10.46 19.47
CA GLU A 173 -5.94 -11.69 20.13
C GLU A 173 -5.10 -12.07 21.36
N GLY A 174 -3.84 -11.62 21.43
CA GLY A 174 -2.91 -11.93 22.54
C GLY A 174 -3.07 -11.02 23.69
#